data_38c57c6a9ed345759dece39d32fc62ca
#
_entry.id   38c57c6a9ed345759dece39d32fc62ca
#
_cell.length_a   1.000
_cell.length_b   1.000
_cell.length_c   1.000
_cell.angle_alpha   90.00
_cell.angle_beta   90.00
_cell.angle_gamma   90.00
#
_symmetry.space_group_name_H-M   'P 1'
#
loop_
_entity.id
_entity.type
_entity.pdbx_description
1 polymer ?
#
loop_
_entity_poly.entity_id
_entity_poly.type
_entity_poly.pdbx_seq_one_letter_code
_entity_poly.pdbx_strand_id
1 'polypeptide(L)'
;MYLHSKLQEYDGTINIAFIGCGKFISMFLSQYNQLKKIKIDTIVDLDIKRAKSNCIKSGLKKETIEQIHFSNSLNDVLDRNIDIFIEATGNPLVGTQHACKVIQSKKNIIMVNVEADVLCGKYLSDLAKENNVIYSMAYGDQPSLIVEQIEWARLNGFFVTCAGKGTKYHPIFEYSTPKNVWDNYGITPEEAKKARMNPKMFNSFVTGDKSSIEMAAVVNASGLKCPNNGLTYPAVNVYDIANKLIPKDNGGLIDCEGQVEAISSIDIKKNQIKNDLRWGIYIVIKAQNNYVKACFKEYGMVTDNSGEYSAIWRPYHYVGLELAQSIYSIALDKKSTGYTKFFNADVISVAKKDLISGEILDGEGGFASRGRLITSKDSVEGNFLPLGL
;
A
#
# COMPACT_ATOMS: atom_id res chain seq x y z
N MET A 1 -11.20 9.88 -14.56
CA MET A 1 -12.38 10.36 -13.83
C MET A 1 -13.65 9.78 -14.40
N TYR A 2 -14.09 9.60 -15.44
CA TYR A 2 -15.35 9.00 -15.91
C TYR A 2 -15.19 7.52 -16.29
N LEU A 3 -14.42 6.74 -15.52
CA LEU A 3 -14.18 5.33 -15.84
C LEU A 3 -15.47 4.49 -15.92
N HIS A 4 -16.44 4.76 -15.05
CA HIS A 4 -17.72 4.03 -15.08
C HIS A 4 -18.49 4.28 -16.37
N SER A 5 -18.53 5.53 -16.87
CA SER A 5 -19.18 5.84 -18.16
C SER A 5 -18.44 5.18 -19.34
N LYS A 6 -17.10 5.26 -19.35
CA LYS A 6 -16.29 4.56 -20.37
C LYS A 6 -16.49 3.04 -20.36
N LEU A 7 -16.65 2.46 -19.15
CA LEU A 7 -16.93 1.04 -19.00
C LEU A 7 -18.27 0.65 -19.62
N GLN A 8 -19.29 1.52 -19.52
CA GLN A 8 -20.60 1.28 -20.16
C GLN A 8 -20.53 1.28 -21.68
N GLU A 9 -19.66 2.11 -22.24
CA GLU A 9 -19.44 2.25 -23.70
C GLU A 9 -18.43 1.21 -24.25
N TYR A 10 -17.69 0.52 -23.37
CA TYR A 10 -16.66 -0.43 -23.79
C TYR A 10 -17.28 -1.77 -24.19
N ASP A 11 -17.09 -2.20 -25.42
CA ASP A 11 -17.62 -3.46 -25.96
C ASP A 11 -16.68 -4.66 -25.82
N GLY A 12 -15.44 -4.42 -25.40
CA GLY A 12 -14.43 -5.46 -25.25
C GLY A 12 -14.54 -6.26 -23.94
N THR A 13 -13.61 -7.19 -23.80
CA THR A 13 -13.36 -7.95 -22.55
C THR A 13 -11.94 -7.71 -22.11
N ILE A 14 -11.74 -7.47 -20.81
CA ILE A 14 -10.43 -7.28 -20.21
C ILE A 14 -10.00 -8.61 -19.60
N ASN A 15 -9.02 -9.26 -20.22
CA ASN A 15 -8.50 -10.55 -19.74
C ASN A 15 -7.41 -10.30 -18.68
N ILE A 16 -7.61 -10.81 -17.49
CA ILE A 16 -6.67 -10.63 -16.37
C ILE A 16 -6.10 -11.97 -15.90
N ALA A 17 -4.89 -11.90 -15.34
CA ALA A 17 -4.29 -13.01 -14.64
C ALA A 17 -3.82 -12.59 -13.24
N PHE A 18 -4.02 -13.47 -12.27
CA PHE A 18 -3.48 -13.32 -10.92
C PHE A 18 -2.23 -14.16 -10.74
N ILE A 19 -1.20 -13.59 -10.13
CA ILE A 19 0.00 -14.29 -9.65
C ILE A 19 -0.07 -14.27 -8.12
N GLY A 20 -0.42 -15.41 -7.53
CA GLY A 20 -0.84 -15.56 -6.15
C GLY A 20 -2.36 -15.41 -5.99
N CYS A 21 -2.98 -16.31 -5.24
CA CYS A 21 -4.42 -16.30 -4.92
C CYS A 21 -4.63 -16.34 -3.40
N GLY A 22 -4.03 -15.36 -2.71
CA GLY A 22 -4.12 -15.17 -1.27
C GLY A 22 -5.35 -14.36 -0.82
N LYS A 23 -5.24 -13.76 0.37
CA LYS A 23 -6.33 -12.99 1.02
C LYS A 23 -6.75 -11.79 0.17
N PHE A 24 -5.80 -11.01 -0.37
CA PHE A 24 -6.10 -9.83 -1.20
C PHE A 24 -6.96 -10.21 -2.42
N ILE A 25 -6.53 -11.23 -3.16
CA ILE A 25 -7.26 -11.69 -4.35
C ILE A 25 -8.61 -12.28 -3.96
N SER A 26 -8.73 -12.99 -2.84
CA SER A 26 -10.03 -13.49 -2.35
C SER A 26 -11.04 -12.37 -2.11
N MET A 27 -10.59 -11.19 -1.64
CA MET A 27 -11.46 -10.01 -1.50
C MET A 27 -11.95 -9.50 -2.86
N PHE A 28 -11.06 -9.39 -3.86
CA PHE A 28 -11.48 -9.04 -5.22
C PHE A 28 -12.49 -10.05 -5.79
N LEU A 29 -12.18 -11.35 -5.66
CA LEU A 29 -13.04 -12.42 -6.15
C LEU A 29 -14.44 -12.38 -5.54
N SER A 30 -14.59 -11.92 -4.30
CA SER A 30 -15.90 -11.82 -3.63
C SER A 30 -16.86 -10.85 -4.34
N GLN A 31 -16.34 -9.88 -5.08
CA GLN A 31 -17.14 -8.93 -5.86
C GLN A 31 -17.18 -9.25 -7.37
N TYR A 32 -16.40 -10.23 -7.82
CA TYR A 32 -16.21 -10.51 -9.25
C TYR A 32 -17.51 -10.66 -10.02
N ASN A 33 -18.52 -11.32 -9.44
CA ASN A 33 -19.82 -11.54 -10.12
C ASN A 33 -20.58 -10.23 -10.40
N GLN A 34 -20.19 -9.10 -9.78
CA GLN A 34 -20.77 -7.76 -10.01
C GLN A 34 -19.94 -6.93 -10.98
N LEU A 35 -18.70 -7.35 -11.27
CA LEU A 35 -17.81 -6.63 -12.16
C LEU A 35 -18.12 -6.96 -13.62
N LYS A 36 -18.19 -5.93 -14.45
CA LYS A 36 -18.48 -6.08 -15.88
C LYS A 36 -17.20 -6.03 -16.70
N LYS A 37 -17.21 -6.74 -17.84
CA LYS A 37 -16.14 -6.70 -18.85
C LYS A 37 -14.78 -7.25 -18.37
N ILE A 38 -14.66 -7.77 -17.16
CA ILE A 38 -13.45 -8.43 -16.67
C ILE A 38 -13.62 -9.94 -16.79
N LYS A 39 -12.63 -10.60 -17.37
CA LYS A 39 -12.52 -12.06 -17.43
C LYS A 39 -11.24 -12.51 -16.73
N ILE A 40 -11.37 -13.35 -15.73
CA ILE A 40 -10.23 -14.03 -15.12
C ILE A 40 -9.82 -15.17 -16.07
N ASP A 41 -8.76 -14.96 -16.85
CA ASP A 41 -8.23 -15.98 -17.74
C ASP A 41 -7.40 -17.01 -16.98
N THR A 42 -6.52 -16.54 -16.10
CA THR A 42 -5.52 -17.39 -15.44
C THR A 42 -5.34 -17.03 -13.97
N ILE A 43 -5.07 -18.04 -13.16
CA ILE A 43 -4.55 -17.91 -11.79
C ILE A 43 -3.28 -18.77 -11.69
N VAL A 44 -2.16 -18.12 -11.37
CA VAL A 44 -0.87 -18.76 -11.07
C VAL A 44 -0.71 -18.82 -9.56
N ASP A 45 -0.59 -20.00 -8.98
CA ASP A 45 -0.33 -20.20 -7.55
C ASP A 45 0.41 -21.50 -7.33
N LEU A 46 1.40 -21.53 -6.46
CA LEU A 46 2.16 -22.75 -6.11
C LEU A 46 1.25 -23.87 -5.59
N ASP A 47 0.16 -23.49 -4.90
CA ASP A 47 -0.87 -24.41 -4.41
C ASP A 47 -2.19 -24.21 -5.15
N ILE A 48 -2.32 -24.86 -6.30
CA ILE A 48 -3.53 -24.81 -7.15
C ILE A 48 -4.78 -25.28 -6.39
N LYS A 49 -4.65 -26.26 -5.49
CA LYS A 49 -5.80 -26.75 -4.70
C LYS A 49 -6.31 -25.68 -3.75
N ARG A 50 -5.39 -24.99 -3.08
CA ARG A 50 -5.70 -23.84 -2.21
C ARG A 50 -6.31 -22.70 -3.02
N ALA A 51 -5.73 -22.36 -4.19
CA ALA A 51 -6.26 -21.32 -5.07
C ALA A 51 -7.71 -21.60 -5.49
N LYS A 52 -8.02 -22.80 -5.97
CA LYS A 52 -9.38 -23.23 -6.29
C LYS A 52 -10.32 -23.16 -5.08
N SER A 53 -9.86 -23.60 -3.92
CA SER A 53 -10.63 -23.50 -2.66
C SER A 53 -10.95 -22.04 -2.30
N ASN A 54 -9.99 -21.12 -2.51
CA ASN A 54 -10.19 -19.69 -2.28
C ASN A 54 -11.20 -19.10 -3.26
N CYS A 55 -11.17 -19.46 -4.54
CA CYS A 55 -12.19 -19.08 -5.52
C CYS A 55 -13.61 -19.48 -5.07
N ILE A 56 -13.79 -20.75 -4.67
CA ILE A 56 -15.09 -21.25 -4.17
C ILE A 56 -15.54 -20.47 -2.94
N LYS A 57 -14.66 -20.27 -1.94
CA LYS A 57 -14.97 -19.57 -0.69
C LYS A 57 -15.27 -18.09 -0.90
N SER A 58 -14.71 -17.50 -1.93
CA SER A 58 -14.98 -16.11 -2.32
C SER A 58 -16.29 -15.94 -3.10
N GLY A 59 -17.03 -17.01 -3.37
CA GLY A 59 -18.33 -16.95 -4.01
C GLY A 59 -18.31 -16.95 -5.54
N LEU A 60 -17.18 -17.35 -6.17
CA LEU A 60 -17.18 -17.56 -7.62
C LEU A 60 -18.08 -18.73 -7.99
N LYS A 61 -18.81 -18.56 -9.07
CA LYS A 61 -19.65 -19.63 -9.65
C LYS A 61 -18.79 -20.76 -10.19
N LYS A 62 -19.28 -22.00 -10.09
CA LYS A 62 -18.57 -23.18 -10.55
C LYS A 62 -18.18 -23.07 -12.02
N GLU A 63 -19.09 -22.61 -12.87
CA GLU A 63 -18.88 -22.41 -14.31
C GLU A 63 -17.74 -21.42 -14.59
N THR A 64 -17.62 -20.37 -13.77
CA THR A 64 -16.51 -19.41 -13.87
C THR A 64 -15.18 -20.07 -13.50
N ILE A 65 -15.15 -20.87 -12.41
CA ILE A 65 -13.93 -21.54 -11.96
C ILE A 65 -13.44 -22.57 -12.99
N GLU A 66 -14.35 -23.28 -13.65
CA GLU A 66 -14.04 -24.25 -14.71
C GLU A 66 -13.42 -23.61 -15.96
N GLN A 67 -13.70 -22.33 -16.20
CA GLN A 67 -13.12 -21.56 -17.32
C GLN A 67 -11.74 -20.95 -16.99
N ILE A 68 -11.36 -20.89 -15.72
CA ILE A 68 -10.06 -20.35 -15.31
C ILE A 68 -8.95 -21.38 -15.57
N HIS A 69 -7.92 -20.95 -16.26
CA HIS A 69 -6.69 -21.72 -16.36
C HIS A 69 -5.88 -21.60 -15.06
N PHE A 70 -5.54 -22.72 -14.43
CA PHE A 70 -4.70 -22.77 -13.23
C PHE A 70 -3.32 -23.31 -13.58
N SER A 71 -2.26 -22.58 -13.22
CA SER A 71 -0.88 -23.01 -13.39
C SER A 71 -0.09 -22.80 -12.08
N ASN A 72 0.98 -23.56 -11.89
CA ASN A 72 1.95 -23.32 -10.83
C ASN A 72 3.22 -22.60 -11.33
N SER A 73 3.25 -22.23 -12.60
CA SER A 73 4.37 -21.54 -13.24
C SER A 73 3.88 -20.32 -14.02
N LEU A 74 4.51 -19.17 -13.76
CA LEU A 74 4.25 -17.96 -14.55
C LEU A 74 4.69 -18.11 -16.01
N ASN A 75 5.80 -18.83 -16.26
CA ASN A 75 6.34 -18.97 -17.61
C ASN A 75 5.36 -19.65 -18.57
N ASP A 76 4.51 -20.55 -18.07
CA ASP A 76 3.55 -21.30 -18.90
C ASP A 76 2.38 -20.45 -19.40
N VAL A 77 2.26 -19.22 -18.90
CA VAL A 77 1.07 -18.38 -19.15
C VAL A 77 1.39 -17.00 -19.77
N LEU A 78 2.68 -16.66 -19.92
CA LEU A 78 3.09 -15.35 -20.46
C LEU A 78 2.61 -15.12 -21.91
N ASP A 79 2.52 -16.17 -22.72
CA ASP A 79 2.10 -16.10 -24.13
C ASP A 79 0.56 -16.12 -24.30
N ARG A 80 -0.19 -16.29 -23.21
CA ARG A 80 -1.67 -16.27 -23.27
C ARG A 80 -2.19 -14.85 -23.57
N ASN A 81 -3.41 -14.77 -24.08
CA ASN A 81 -4.07 -13.50 -24.37
C ASN A 81 -4.57 -12.82 -23.08
N ILE A 82 -3.63 -12.29 -22.30
CA ILE A 82 -3.84 -11.58 -21.03
C ILE A 82 -3.46 -10.13 -21.22
N ASP A 83 -4.35 -9.22 -20.85
CA ASP A 83 -4.14 -7.77 -20.94
C ASP A 83 -3.39 -7.22 -19.73
N ILE A 84 -3.68 -7.76 -18.54
CA ILE A 84 -3.15 -7.25 -17.27
C ILE A 84 -2.85 -8.41 -16.33
N PHE A 85 -1.63 -8.46 -15.83
CA PHE A 85 -1.23 -9.33 -14.72
C PHE A 85 -1.34 -8.59 -13.38
N ILE A 86 -1.75 -9.29 -12.33
CA ILE A 86 -1.82 -8.77 -10.96
C ILE A 86 -0.90 -9.62 -10.08
N GLU A 87 0.20 -9.04 -9.62
CA GLU A 87 1.18 -9.67 -8.74
C GLU A 87 0.75 -9.52 -7.27
N ALA A 88 0.47 -10.61 -6.58
CA ALA A 88 -0.07 -10.65 -5.22
C ALA A 88 0.53 -11.79 -4.38
N THR A 89 1.78 -12.16 -4.59
CA THR A 89 2.45 -13.25 -3.86
C THR A 89 2.87 -12.85 -2.45
N GLY A 90 3.13 -11.55 -2.20
CA GLY A 90 3.62 -11.03 -0.92
C GLY A 90 5.08 -11.43 -0.61
N ASN A 91 5.82 -11.92 -1.60
CA ASN A 91 7.27 -12.14 -1.49
C ASN A 91 7.99 -11.13 -2.37
N PRO A 92 8.83 -10.23 -1.82
CA PRO A 92 9.41 -9.13 -2.58
C PRO A 92 10.36 -9.59 -3.70
N LEU A 93 11.20 -10.61 -3.45
CA LEU A 93 12.14 -11.11 -4.45
C LEU A 93 11.42 -11.81 -5.61
N VAL A 94 10.50 -12.71 -5.27
CA VAL A 94 9.70 -13.44 -6.26
C VAL A 94 8.79 -12.48 -7.03
N GLY A 95 8.16 -11.52 -6.35
CA GLY A 95 7.32 -10.51 -6.97
C GLY A 95 8.09 -9.63 -7.96
N THR A 96 9.32 -9.24 -7.62
CA THR A 96 10.22 -8.52 -8.53
C THR A 96 10.54 -9.34 -9.78
N GLN A 97 10.88 -10.64 -9.61
CA GLN A 97 11.15 -11.54 -10.73
C GLN A 97 9.92 -11.73 -11.64
N HIS A 98 8.74 -11.88 -11.04
CA HIS A 98 7.47 -11.96 -11.78
C HIS A 98 7.22 -10.69 -12.58
N ALA A 99 7.37 -9.53 -11.94
CA ALA A 99 7.18 -8.24 -12.59
C ALA A 99 8.12 -8.05 -13.78
N CYS A 100 9.41 -8.36 -13.64
CA CYS A 100 10.38 -8.32 -14.74
C CYS A 100 9.92 -9.17 -15.94
N LYS A 101 9.52 -10.44 -15.70
CA LYS A 101 9.09 -11.34 -16.76
C LYS A 101 7.83 -10.86 -17.47
N VAL A 102 6.83 -10.38 -16.73
CA VAL A 102 5.58 -9.84 -17.27
C VAL A 102 5.85 -8.62 -18.13
N ILE A 103 6.66 -7.67 -17.63
CA ILE A 103 7.02 -6.45 -18.35
C ILE A 103 7.80 -6.77 -19.64
N GLN A 104 8.80 -7.67 -19.58
CA GLN A 104 9.58 -8.11 -20.73
C GLN A 104 8.74 -8.85 -21.77
N SER A 105 7.64 -9.50 -21.35
CA SER A 105 6.64 -10.08 -22.24
C SER A 105 5.64 -9.04 -22.80
N LYS A 106 5.92 -7.75 -22.61
CA LYS A 106 5.10 -6.61 -23.07
C LYS A 106 3.66 -6.64 -22.55
N LYS A 107 3.48 -7.02 -21.28
CA LYS A 107 2.19 -7.06 -20.60
C LYS A 107 2.13 -6.05 -19.47
N ASN A 108 0.94 -5.46 -19.26
CA ASN A 108 0.69 -4.56 -18.14
C ASN A 108 0.68 -5.32 -16.81
N ILE A 109 1.12 -4.64 -15.73
CA ILE A 109 1.17 -5.25 -14.42
C ILE A 109 0.66 -4.31 -13.33
N ILE A 110 -0.13 -4.87 -12.40
CA ILE A 110 -0.54 -4.23 -11.15
C ILE A 110 0.18 -4.93 -10.01
N MET A 111 0.89 -4.16 -9.20
CA MET A 111 1.63 -4.64 -8.03
C MET A 111 0.77 -4.47 -6.77
N VAL A 112 0.29 -5.58 -6.24
CA VAL A 112 -0.27 -5.65 -4.88
C VAL A 112 0.86 -5.78 -3.86
N ASN A 113 2.00 -6.29 -4.29
CA ASN A 113 3.20 -6.52 -3.51
C ASN A 113 3.99 -5.21 -3.35
N VAL A 114 3.59 -4.41 -2.36
CA VAL A 114 4.22 -3.11 -2.06
C VAL A 114 5.66 -3.28 -1.61
N GLU A 115 5.98 -4.43 -1.01
CA GLU A 115 7.33 -4.80 -0.58
C GLU A 115 8.28 -4.89 -1.78
N ALA A 116 7.84 -5.52 -2.88
CA ALA A 116 8.59 -5.57 -4.14
C ALA A 116 8.68 -4.18 -4.81
N ASP A 117 7.62 -3.37 -4.72
CA ASP A 117 7.62 -2.00 -5.25
C ASP A 117 8.64 -1.12 -4.52
N VAL A 118 8.73 -1.19 -3.21
CA VAL A 118 9.73 -0.42 -2.44
C VAL A 118 11.16 -0.90 -2.75
N LEU A 119 11.37 -2.21 -2.86
CA LEU A 119 12.67 -2.80 -3.12
C LEU A 119 13.20 -2.48 -4.53
N CYS A 120 12.37 -2.62 -5.55
CA CYS A 120 12.78 -2.54 -6.95
C CYS A 120 11.86 -1.68 -7.85
N GLY A 121 10.87 -0.96 -7.28
CA GLY A 121 9.82 -0.30 -8.05
C GLY A 121 10.33 0.74 -9.04
N LYS A 122 11.41 1.47 -8.71
CA LYS A 122 12.00 2.43 -9.66
C LYS A 122 12.55 1.71 -10.90
N TYR A 123 13.27 0.62 -10.72
CA TYR A 123 13.76 -0.21 -11.81
C TYR A 123 12.60 -0.81 -12.63
N LEU A 124 11.59 -1.38 -11.96
CA LEU A 124 10.43 -1.98 -12.63
C LEU A 124 9.61 -0.95 -13.42
N SER A 125 9.46 0.25 -12.87
CA SER A 125 8.77 1.36 -13.54
C SER A 125 9.51 1.83 -14.79
N ASP A 126 10.82 1.96 -14.73
CA ASP A 126 11.66 2.31 -15.88
C ASP A 126 11.60 1.20 -16.95
N LEU A 127 11.74 -0.05 -16.53
CA LEU A 127 11.65 -1.21 -17.43
C LEU A 127 10.27 -1.26 -18.13
N ALA A 128 9.18 -0.95 -17.41
CA ALA A 128 7.84 -0.88 -17.99
C ALA A 128 7.73 0.22 -19.05
N LYS A 129 8.30 1.40 -18.77
CA LYS A 129 8.36 2.52 -19.72
C LYS A 129 9.13 2.14 -20.99
N GLU A 130 10.28 1.48 -20.87
CA GLU A 130 11.09 1.01 -22.00
C GLU A 130 10.34 -0.02 -22.85
N ASN A 131 9.52 -0.85 -22.22
CA ASN A 131 8.71 -1.86 -22.91
C ASN A 131 7.33 -1.35 -23.38
N ASN A 132 7.00 -0.06 -23.16
CA ASN A 132 5.70 0.55 -23.51
C ASN A 132 4.51 -0.16 -22.85
N VAL A 133 4.66 -0.60 -21.62
CA VAL A 133 3.61 -1.20 -20.79
C VAL A 133 3.40 -0.40 -19.50
N ILE A 134 2.28 -0.66 -18.83
CA ILE A 134 1.90 0.05 -17.61
C ILE A 134 2.30 -0.78 -16.39
N TYR A 135 3.09 -0.17 -15.52
CA TYR A 135 3.36 -0.60 -14.15
C TYR A 135 2.48 0.24 -13.20
N SER A 136 1.71 -0.40 -12.33
CA SER A 136 0.76 0.29 -11.47
C SER A 136 0.73 -0.28 -10.05
N MET A 137 0.62 0.60 -9.06
CA MET A 137 0.17 0.23 -7.73
C MET A 137 -1.28 -0.29 -7.79
N ALA A 138 -1.66 -1.14 -6.84
CA ALA A 138 -3.02 -1.61 -6.69
C ALA A 138 -3.88 -0.57 -5.96
N TYR A 139 -4.98 -0.13 -6.60
CA TYR A 139 -5.93 0.78 -5.97
C TYR A 139 -6.70 0.08 -4.84
N GLY A 140 -6.98 0.83 -3.80
CA GLY A 140 -7.57 0.31 -2.56
C GLY A 140 -6.53 -0.05 -1.50
N ASP A 141 -5.25 -0.13 -1.85
CA ASP A 141 -4.15 -0.09 -0.90
C ASP A 141 -3.78 1.36 -0.55
N GLN A 142 -3.31 1.60 0.66
CA GLN A 142 -3.11 2.95 1.19
C GLN A 142 -2.14 3.80 0.36
N PRO A 143 -1.01 3.30 -0.15
CA PRO A 143 -0.11 4.10 -1.00
C PRO A 143 -0.79 4.69 -2.23
N SER A 144 -1.55 3.90 -2.97
CA SER A 144 -2.25 4.35 -4.17
C SER A 144 -3.28 5.45 -3.85
N LEU A 145 -4.04 5.29 -2.75
CA LEU A 145 -5.04 6.26 -2.30
C LEU A 145 -4.40 7.59 -1.84
N ILE A 146 -3.25 7.51 -1.15
CA ILE A 146 -2.51 8.69 -0.71
C ILE A 146 -1.96 9.44 -1.93
N VAL A 147 -1.35 8.71 -2.88
CA VAL A 147 -0.82 9.30 -4.12
C VAL A 147 -1.92 9.99 -4.93
N GLU A 148 -3.12 9.38 -5.02
CA GLU A 148 -4.27 10.01 -5.68
C GLU A 148 -4.64 11.35 -5.01
N GLN A 149 -4.70 11.41 -3.68
CA GLN A 149 -5.00 12.67 -2.96
C GLN A 149 -3.90 13.71 -3.13
N ILE A 150 -2.62 13.30 -3.15
CA ILE A 150 -1.49 14.19 -3.40
C ILE A 150 -1.57 14.78 -4.82
N GLU A 151 -1.83 13.95 -5.82
CA GLU A 151 -1.99 14.40 -7.22
C GLU A 151 -3.18 15.35 -7.36
N TRP A 152 -4.32 15.02 -6.72
CA TRP A 152 -5.48 15.94 -6.69
C TRP A 152 -5.11 17.31 -6.09
N ALA A 153 -4.42 17.34 -4.95
CA ALA A 153 -4.04 18.58 -4.29
C ALA A 153 -3.10 19.41 -5.19
N ARG A 154 -2.07 18.79 -5.75
CA ARG A 154 -1.09 19.46 -6.61
C ARG A 154 -1.68 19.98 -7.91
N LEU A 155 -2.57 19.22 -8.55
CA LEU A 155 -3.29 19.65 -9.77
C LEU A 155 -4.14 20.89 -9.52
N ASN A 156 -4.63 21.09 -8.29
CA ASN A 156 -5.42 22.25 -7.90
C ASN A 156 -4.57 23.39 -7.26
N GLY A 157 -3.25 23.28 -7.32
CA GLY A 157 -2.33 24.31 -6.84
C GLY A 157 -2.13 24.32 -5.31
N PHE A 158 -2.60 23.29 -4.58
CA PHE A 158 -2.34 23.20 -3.15
C PHE A 158 -0.94 22.61 -2.89
N PHE A 159 -0.28 23.16 -1.89
CA PHE A 159 0.95 22.56 -1.37
C PHE A 159 0.59 21.47 -0.36
N VAL A 160 1.17 20.27 -0.53
CA VAL A 160 0.99 19.16 0.39
C VAL A 160 2.07 19.23 1.47
N THR A 161 1.66 19.59 2.68
CA THR A 161 2.55 19.72 3.85
C THR A 161 2.91 18.38 4.46
N CYS A 162 1.91 17.50 4.59
CA CYS A 162 2.09 16.14 5.10
C CYS A 162 1.11 15.19 4.41
N ALA A 163 1.50 13.95 4.25
CA ALA A 163 0.60 12.90 3.77
C ALA A 163 0.90 11.58 4.50
N GLY A 164 -0.13 10.77 4.70
CA GLY A 164 0.10 9.50 5.38
C GLY A 164 -1.14 8.70 5.68
N LYS A 165 -0.98 7.80 6.65
CA LYS A 165 -1.98 6.80 7.01
C LYS A 165 -2.18 6.69 8.52
N GLY A 166 -3.31 6.12 8.90
CA GLY A 166 -3.51 5.65 10.26
C GLY A 166 -3.06 4.21 10.45
N THR A 167 -2.70 3.86 11.68
CA THR A 167 -2.36 2.50 12.09
C THR A 167 -2.62 2.31 13.58
N LYS A 168 -2.47 1.10 14.09
CA LYS A 168 -2.37 0.84 15.54
C LYS A 168 -0.90 0.60 15.87
N TYR A 169 -0.28 1.54 16.56
CA TYR A 169 1.13 1.44 16.89
C TYR A 169 1.41 1.88 18.35
N HIS A 170 2.37 1.21 18.95
CA HIS A 170 2.94 1.59 20.24
C HIS A 170 4.43 1.19 20.25
N PRO A 171 5.37 1.98 20.82
CA PRO A 171 6.81 1.68 20.76
C PRO A 171 7.18 0.27 21.24
N ILE A 172 6.49 -0.27 22.25
CA ILE A 172 6.74 -1.64 22.73
C ILE A 172 6.41 -2.71 21.68
N PHE A 173 5.53 -2.39 20.72
CA PHE A 173 5.16 -3.33 19.67
C PHE A 173 6.26 -3.55 18.63
N GLU A 174 7.28 -2.70 18.59
CA GLU A 174 8.47 -2.92 17.75
C GLU A 174 9.14 -4.26 18.02
N TYR A 175 9.02 -4.75 19.25
CA TYR A 175 9.55 -6.05 19.69
C TYR A 175 8.53 -7.20 19.59
N SER A 176 7.34 -6.94 19.02
CA SER A 176 6.32 -7.96 18.79
C SER A 176 6.83 -9.02 17.81
N THR A 177 6.38 -10.24 18.04
CA THR A 177 6.71 -11.41 17.20
C THR A 177 5.43 -12.14 16.78
N PRO A 178 5.47 -13.01 15.78
CA PRO A 178 4.32 -13.84 15.41
C PRO A 178 3.71 -14.66 16.55
N LYS A 179 4.44 -14.87 17.66
CA LYS A 179 3.94 -15.62 18.82
C LYS A 179 3.02 -14.79 19.73
N ASN A 180 3.26 -13.48 19.85
CA ASN A 180 2.50 -12.60 20.76
C ASN A 180 1.72 -11.49 20.02
N VAL A 181 1.64 -11.57 18.70
CA VAL A 181 0.99 -10.54 17.87
C VAL A 181 -0.49 -10.35 18.21
N TRP A 182 -1.19 -11.42 18.58
CA TRP A 182 -2.63 -11.34 18.83
C TRP A 182 -2.97 -10.51 20.05
N ASP A 183 -2.16 -10.59 21.10
CA ASP A 183 -2.30 -9.74 22.30
C ASP A 183 -2.12 -8.26 21.94
N ASN A 184 -1.09 -7.95 21.12
CA ASN A 184 -0.81 -6.59 20.66
C ASN A 184 -1.85 -6.07 19.66
N TYR A 185 -2.35 -6.95 18.79
CA TYR A 185 -3.38 -6.61 17.80
C TYR A 185 -4.76 -6.43 18.47
N GLY A 186 -5.03 -7.18 19.56
CA GLY A 186 -6.26 -7.09 20.35
C GLY A 186 -7.36 -8.04 19.87
N ILE A 187 -6.99 -9.26 19.47
CA ILE A 187 -7.92 -10.37 19.14
C ILE A 187 -7.41 -11.66 19.80
N THR A 188 -8.28 -12.63 19.95
CA THR A 188 -7.88 -13.93 20.47
C THR A 188 -7.21 -14.81 19.40
N PRO A 189 -6.31 -15.74 19.77
CA PRO A 189 -5.74 -16.71 18.84
C PRO A 189 -6.80 -17.54 18.10
N GLU A 190 -7.93 -17.85 18.76
CA GLU A 190 -9.07 -18.59 18.21
C GLU A 190 -9.75 -17.79 17.10
N GLU A 191 -10.01 -16.50 17.32
CA GLU A 191 -10.55 -15.59 16.29
C GLU A 191 -9.63 -15.48 15.09
N ALA A 192 -8.32 -15.29 15.34
CA ALA A 192 -7.31 -15.23 14.31
C ALA A 192 -7.26 -16.52 13.46
N LYS A 193 -7.32 -17.69 14.13
CA LYS A 193 -7.34 -19.00 13.46
C LYS A 193 -8.61 -19.19 12.63
N LYS A 194 -9.78 -18.83 13.18
CA LYS A 194 -11.07 -18.89 12.47
C LYS A 194 -11.05 -18.00 11.23
N ALA A 195 -10.50 -16.79 11.33
CA ALA A 195 -10.35 -15.85 10.23
C ALA A 195 -9.15 -16.17 9.30
N ARG A 196 -8.37 -17.22 9.60
CA ARG A 196 -7.17 -17.65 8.82
C ARG A 196 -6.16 -16.53 8.64
N MET A 197 -5.94 -15.76 9.68
CA MET A 197 -4.98 -14.68 9.69
C MET A 197 -3.54 -15.22 9.77
N ASN A 198 -2.64 -14.66 8.97
CA ASN A 198 -1.23 -15.00 9.02
C ASN A 198 -0.54 -14.18 10.13
N PRO A 199 -0.02 -14.80 11.21
CA PRO A 199 0.56 -14.06 12.33
C PRO A 199 1.77 -13.21 11.94
N LYS A 200 2.58 -13.64 10.98
CA LYS A 200 3.72 -12.86 10.49
C LYS A 200 3.25 -11.57 9.77
N MET A 201 2.25 -11.67 8.90
CA MET A 201 1.66 -10.52 8.22
C MET A 201 1.00 -9.55 9.21
N PHE A 202 0.25 -10.05 10.19
CA PHE A 202 -0.37 -9.19 11.19
C PHE A 202 0.66 -8.58 12.15
N ASN A 203 1.78 -9.26 12.37
CA ASN A 203 2.88 -8.72 13.15
C ASN A 203 3.50 -7.49 12.45
N SER A 204 3.64 -7.51 11.14
CA SER A 204 4.16 -6.35 10.39
C SER A 204 3.30 -5.08 10.54
N PHE A 205 1.99 -5.24 10.77
CA PHE A 205 1.10 -4.09 11.02
C PHE A 205 1.37 -3.43 12.37
N VAL A 206 1.67 -4.21 13.42
CA VAL A 206 1.87 -3.66 14.76
C VAL A 206 3.32 -3.23 15.02
N THR A 207 4.30 -3.87 14.37
CA THR A 207 5.73 -3.50 14.50
C THR A 207 6.08 -2.21 13.75
N GLY A 208 5.18 -1.72 12.88
CA GLY A 208 5.42 -0.56 12.04
C GLY A 208 6.13 -0.89 10.71
N ASP A 209 6.48 -2.14 10.45
CA ASP A 209 7.12 -2.58 9.20
C ASP A 209 6.27 -2.19 7.99
N LYS A 210 4.99 -2.60 8.00
CA LYS A 210 4.05 -2.30 6.91
C LYS A 210 3.86 -0.80 6.71
N SER A 211 3.78 -0.02 7.80
CA SER A 211 3.68 1.44 7.69
C SER A 211 4.95 2.05 7.08
N SER A 212 6.13 1.56 7.44
CA SER A 212 7.40 1.99 6.86
C SER A 212 7.45 1.70 5.35
N ILE A 213 7.04 0.49 4.94
CA ILE A 213 6.98 0.07 3.53
C ILE A 213 5.99 0.95 2.74
N GLU A 214 4.77 1.12 3.24
CA GLU A 214 3.76 1.91 2.54
C GLU A 214 4.13 3.39 2.45
N MET A 215 4.75 3.97 3.48
CA MET A 215 5.22 5.36 3.42
C MET A 215 6.44 5.51 2.51
N ALA A 216 7.33 4.52 2.41
CA ALA A 216 8.40 4.49 1.40
C ALA A 216 7.81 4.50 -0.02
N ALA A 217 6.80 3.69 -0.29
CA ALA A 217 6.11 3.67 -1.59
C ALA A 217 5.50 5.04 -1.93
N VAL A 218 4.87 5.73 -0.94
CA VAL A 218 4.35 7.09 -1.13
C VAL A 218 5.46 8.09 -1.43
N VAL A 219 6.58 8.06 -0.69
CA VAL A 219 7.75 8.93 -0.96
C VAL A 219 8.28 8.69 -2.37
N ASN A 220 8.47 7.43 -2.75
CA ASN A 220 9.01 7.05 -4.05
C ASN A 220 8.06 7.38 -5.22
N ALA A 221 6.76 7.40 -4.99
CA ALA A 221 5.79 7.77 -6.01
C ALA A 221 5.57 9.30 -6.11
N SER A 222 5.57 10.01 -4.98
CA SER A 222 5.15 11.41 -4.90
C SER A 222 6.30 12.42 -4.84
N GLY A 223 7.50 11.98 -4.43
CA GLY A 223 8.64 12.87 -4.14
C GLY A 223 8.50 13.64 -2.83
N LEU A 224 7.56 13.25 -1.94
CA LEU A 224 7.58 13.72 -0.56
C LEU A 224 8.83 13.22 0.17
N LYS A 225 9.08 13.76 1.35
CA LYS A 225 10.31 13.50 2.12
C LYS A 225 10.09 12.45 3.20
N CYS A 226 11.14 11.71 3.51
CA CYS A 226 11.19 10.88 4.71
C CYS A 226 11.34 11.74 5.97
N PRO A 227 10.77 11.35 7.13
CA PRO A 227 11.15 11.90 8.41
C PRO A 227 12.63 11.62 8.73
N ASN A 228 13.30 12.56 9.41
CA ASN A 228 14.74 12.45 9.70
C ASN A 228 15.13 11.18 10.49
N ASN A 229 14.25 10.73 11.39
CA ASN A 229 14.52 9.59 12.30
C ASN A 229 13.54 8.43 12.10
N GLY A 230 12.93 8.30 10.92
CA GLY A 230 11.85 7.36 10.64
C GLY A 230 10.50 7.87 11.16
N LEU A 231 9.44 7.06 10.95
CA LEU A 231 8.08 7.42 11.37
C LEU A 231 7.99 7.55 12.90
N THR A 232 7.25 8.54 13.37
CA THR A 232 7.10 8.86 14.80
C THR A 232 5.79 8.39 15.40
N TYR A 233 4.80 8.07 14.58
CA TYR A 233 3.49 7.55 14.96
C TYR A 233 2.76 8.37 16.04
N PRO A 234 2.62 9.70 15.90
CA PRO A 234 1.89 10.47 16.89
C PRO A 234 0.46 9.99 17.04
N ALA A 235 -0.04 9.95 18.26
CA ALA A 235 -1.42 9.62 18.55
C ALA A 235 -2.31 10.84 18.27
N VAL A 236 -3.08 10.79 17.17
CA VAL A 236 -3.82 11.95 16.66
C VAL A 236 -5.23 11.51 16.23
N ASN A 237 -6.25 12.29 16.61
CA ASN A 237 -7.58 12.16 16.06
C ASN A 237 -7.72 12.94 14.74
N VAL A 238 -8.75 12.63 13.92
CA VAL A 238 -8.89 13.23 12.59
C VAL A 238 -9.07 14.76 12.60
N TYR A 239 -9.62 15.32 13.67
CA TYR A 239 -9.85 16.77 13.79
C TYR A 239 -8.59 17.56 14.23
N ASP A 240 -7.58 16.86 14.74
CA ASP A 240 -6.30 17.44 15.16
C ASP A 240 -5.18 17.25 14.11
N ILE A 241 -5.45 16.54 13.02
CA ILE A 241 -4.43 16.29 11.98
C ILE A 241 -3.81 17.62 11.50
N ALA A 242 -4.62 18.62 11.17
CA ALA A 242 -4.15 19.92 10.68
C ALA A 242 -3.31 20.70 11.70
N ASN A 243 -3.52 20.48 13.01
CA ASN A 243 -2.72 21.11 14.07
C ASN A 243 -1.42 20.34 14.38
N LYS A 244 -1.41 19.02 14.18
CA LYS A 244 -0.31 18.16 14.60
C LYS A 244 0.66 17.81 13.47
N LEU A 245 0.17 17.58 12.28
CA LEU A 245 0.97 17.14 11.14
C LEU A 245 1.43 18.33 10.27
N ILE A 246 1.92 19.35 10.94
CA ILE A 246 2.59 20.53 10.38
C ILE A 246 3.98 20.68 11.00
N PRO A 247 4.90 21.47 10.40
CA PRO A 247 6.26 21.62 10.90
C PRO A 247 6.33 22.06 12.37
N LYS A 248 7.35 21.59 13.07
CA LYS A 248 7.65 21.96 14.48
C LYS A 248 7.75 23.47 14.67
N ASP A 249 8.33 24.17 13.69
CA ASP A 249 8.45 25.63 13.70
C ASP A 249 7.08 26.34 13.69
N ASN A 250 6.04 25.64 13.23
CA ASN A 250 4.66 26.12 13.20
C ASN A 250 3.80 25.52 14.32
N GLY A 251 4.44 24.90 15.32
CA GLY A 251 3.78 24.31 16.49
C GLY A 251 3.29 22.86 16.30
N GLY A 252 3.68 22.22 15.22
CA GLY A 252 3.32 20.82 14.92
C GLY A 252 4.38 19.80 15.35
N LEU A 253 4.36 18.62 14.71
CA LEU A 253 5.17 17.46 15.09
C LEU A 253 6.13 16.98 14.00
N ILE A 254 5.95 17.37 12.74
CA ILE A 254 6.80 16.93 11.63
C ILE A 254 8.06 17.79 11.50
N ASP A 255 9.10 17.24 10.89
CA ASP A 255 10.41 17.90 10.78
C ASP A 255 10.41 19.01 9.72
N CYS A 256 9.68 18.83 8.63
CA CYS A 256 9.62 19.79 7.53
C CYS A 256 8.35 19.66 6.69
N GLU A 257 8.06 20.67 5.88
CA GLU A 257 6.99 20.59 4.88
C GLU A 257 7.30 19.55 3.79
N GLY A 258 6.26 18.87 3.32
CA GLY A 258 6.35 17.86 2.29
C GLY A 258 6.81 16.49 2.82
N GLN A 259 6.55 16.18 4.08
CA GLN A 259 6.95 14.93 4.73
C GLN A 259 5.81 13.91 4.77
N VAL A 260 6.14 12.62 4.79
CA VAL A 260 5.20 11.55 5.12
C VAL A 260 5.20 11.25 6.61
N GLU A 261 4.04 10.84 7.18
CA GLU A 261 3.96 10.38 8.57
C GLU A 261 2.81 9.37 8.75
N ALA A 262 2.99 8.39 9.63
CA ALA A 262 1.91 7.50 10.06
C ALA A 262 1.40 7.91 11.44
N ILE A 263 0.08 7.93 11.65
CA ILE A 263 -0.52 8.30 12.93
C ILE A 263 -1.08 7.09 13.67
N SER A 264 -0.89 7.05 15.00
CA SER A 264 -1.38 5.96 15.83
C SER A 264 -2.82 6.18 16.29
N SER A 265 -3.60 5.09 16.30
CA SER A 265 -4.95 5.04 16.87
C SER A 265 -4.97 4.86 18.39
N ILE A 266 -3.81 4.68 19.01
CA ILE A 266 -3.67 4.55 20.47
C ILE A 266 -2.58 5.47 21.00
N ASP A 267 -2.74 5.94 22.23
CA ASP A 267 -1.75 6.74 22.93
C ASP A 267 -0.65 5.90 23.60
N ILE A 268 0.31 6.56 24.24
CA ILE A 268 1.42 5.92 24.98
C ILE A 268 0.96 5.10 26.20
N LYS A 269 -0.28 5.28 26.66
CA LYS A 269 -0.91 4.46 27.71
C LYS A 269 -1.76 3.33 27.11
N LYS A 270 -1.73 3.16 25.78
CA LYS A 270 -2.55 2.22 24.98
C LYS A 270 -4.04 2.51 25.00
N ASN A 271 -4.47 3.72 25.37
CA ASN A 271 -5.86 4.12 25.26
C ASN A 271 -6.21 4.39 23.79
N GLN A 272 -7.39 3.96 23.38
CA GLN A 272 -7.92 4.24 22.03
C GLN A 272 -8.16 5.74 21.85
N ILE A 273 -7.67 6.31 20.77
CA ILE A 273 -7.96 7.69 20.37
C ILE A 273 -9.39 7.76 19.82
N LYS A 274 -10.19 8.66 20.38
CA LYS A 274 -11.53 8.91 19.84
C LYS A 274 -11.42 9.54 18.45
N ASN A 275 -12.22 9.07 17.49
CA ASN A 275 -12.15 9.49 16.08
C ASN A 275 -10.75 9.30 15.48
N ASP A 276 -10.11 8.18 15.76
CA ASP A 276 -8.85 7.80 15.14
C ASP A 276 -9.00 7.49 13.64
N LEU A 277 -7.87 7.38 12.96
CA LEU A 277 -7.80 7.08 11.53
C LEU A 277 -7.18 5.70 11.25
N ARG A 278 -7.29 4.73 12.13
CA ARG A 278 -6.59 3.43 12.03
C ARG A 278 -6.62 2.81 10.62
N TRP A 279 -7.73 2.92 9.92
CA TRP A 279 -7.97 2.26 8.64
C TRP A 279 -7.92 3.21 7.44
N GLY A 280 -7.59 4.47 7.68
CA GLY A 280 -7.68 5.51 6.66
C GLY A 280 -6.35 6.09 6.24
N ILE A 281 -6.48 7.10 5.38
CA ILE A 281 -5.38 7.90 4.85
C ILE A 281 -5.71 9.38 5.00
N TYR A 282 -4.68 10.23 4.95
CA TYR A 282 -4.85 11.67 5.04
C TYR A 282 -3.81 12.45 4.23
N ILE A 283 -4.14 13.69 3.92
CA ILE A 283 -3.20 14.72 3.52
C ILE A 283 -3.45 16.00 4.32
N VAL A 284 -2.40 16.77 4.53
CA VAL A 284 -2.47 18.16 5.04
C VAL A 284 -2.04 19.08 3.91
N ILE A 285 -2.90 20.02 3.56
CA ILE A 285 -2.65 21.03 2.53
C ILE A 285 -2.46 22.39 3.17
N LYS A 286 -1.64 23.25 2.53
CA LYS A 286 -1.36 24.61 2.96
C LYS A 286 -2.02 25.61 2.04
N ALA A 287 -2.65 26.64 2.63
CA ALA A 287 -3.17 27.78 1.89
C ALA A 287 -2.01 28.62 1.31
N GLN A 288 -2.05 28.89 0.00
CA GLN A 288 -1.00 29.64 -0.67
C GLN A 288 -1.13 31.17 -0.48
N ASN A 289 -2.28 31.64 -0.01
CA ASN A 289 -2.56 33.05 0.24
C ASN A 289 -3.74 33.23 1.19
N ASN A 290 -3.95 34.48 1.64
CA ASN A 290 -5.00 34.81 2.60
C ASN A 290 -6.43 34.54 2.07
N TYR A 291 -6.64 34.62 0.76
CA TYR A 291 -7.96 34.33 0.19
C TYR A 291 -8.30 32.83 0.34
N VAL A 292 -7.37 31.95 -0.04
CA VAL A 292 -7.54 30.48 0.15
C VAL A 292 -7.72 30.13 1.63
N LYS A 293 -6.96 30.78 2.52
CA LYS A 293 -7.12 30.63 3.96
C LYS A 293 -8.53 31.03 4.43
N ALA A 294 -9.08 32.13 3.92
CA ALA A 294 -10.46 32.52 4.22
C ALA A 294 -11.46 31.48 3.70
N CYS A 295 -11.25 30.94 2.49
CA CYS A 295 -12.08 29.87 1.93
C CYS A 295 -12.10 28.62 2.81
N PHE A 296 -10.97 28.19 3.37
CA PHE A 296 -10.93 27.01 4.28
C PHE A 296 -11.91 27.21 5.45
N LYS A 297 -11.92 28.40 6.04
CA LYS A 297 -12.83 28.75 7.13
C LYS A 297 -14.30 28.83 6.64
N GLU A 298 -14.53 29.45 5.50
CA GLU A 298 -15.87 29.63 4.92
C GLU A 298 -16.53 28.30 4.59
N TYR A 299 -15.77 27.34 4.06
CA TYR A 299 -16.25 25.98 3.77
C TYR A 299 -16.29 25.07 4.99
N GLY A 300 -15.92 25.55 6.18
CA GLY A 300 -15.93 24.75 7.41
C GLY A 300 -14.94 23.59 7.40
N MET A 301 -13.83 23.73 6.69
CA MET A 301 -12.79 22.72 6.65
C MET A 301 -12.10 22.58 8.01
N VAL A 302 -11.60 21.37 8.31
CA VAL A 302 -10.78 21.14 9.52
C VAL A 302 -9.42 21.77 9.30
N THR A 303 -9.15 22.86 10.05
CA THR A 303 -7.90 23.63 9.95
C THR A 303 -7.11 23.62 11.24
N ASP A 304 -5.84 23.99 11.15
CA ASP A 304 -5.04 24.36 12.31
C ASP A 304 -5.54 25.66 12.96
N ASN A 305 -4.98 26.03 14.11
CA ASN A 305 -5.36 27.24 14.85
C ASN A 305 -5.14 28.54 14.05
N SER A 306 -4.17 28.57 13.14
CA SER A 306 -3.91 29.72 12.28
C SER A 306 -4.88 29.80 11.10
N GLY A 307 -5.52 28.68 10.73
CA GLY A 307 -6.33 28.52 9.52
C GLY A 307 -5.51 28.41 8.23
N GLU A 308 -4.19 28.28 8.32
CA GLU A 308 -3.29 28.17 7.16
C GLU A 308 -3.22 26.73 6.61
N TYR A 309 -3.34 25.74 7.48
CA TYR A 309 -3.28 24.34 7.11
C TYR A 309 -4.65 23.69 7.25
N SER A 310 -4.98 22.80 6.34
CA SER A 310 -6.23 22.04 6.39
C SER A 310 -5.98 20.56 6.15
N ALA A 311 -6.71 19.70 6.87
CA ALA A 311 -6.64 18.25 6.73
C ALA A 311 -7.82 17.71 5.92
N ILE A 312 -7.51 16.78 5.02
CA ILE A 312 -8.46 15.99 4.27
C ILE A 312 -8.13 14.52 4.54
N TRP A 313 -9.14 13.70 4.83
CA TRP A 313 -8.93 12.28 5.09
C TRP A 313 -10.02 11.42 4.50
N ARG A 314 -9.64 10.16 4.23
CA ARG A 314 -10.54 9.07 3.90
C ARG A 314 -10.49 8.06 5.04
N PRO A 315 -11.60 7.77 5.73
CA PRO A 315 -11.59 6.98 6.97
C PRO A 315 -11.29 5.50 6.78
N TYR A 316 -11.46 4.98 5.57
CA TYR A 316 -11.29 3.55 5.25
C TYR A 316 -10.55 3.36 3.94
N HIS A 317 -9.89 2.22 3.81
CA HIS A 317 -9.42 1.65 2.54
C HIS A 317 -9.93 0.21 2.43
N TYR A 318 -10.18 -0.24 1.21
CA TYR A 318 -10.79 -1.55 0.98
C TYR A 318 -9.88 -2.42 0.12
N VAL A 319 -8.90 -3.03 0.81
CA VAL A 319 -7.89 -3.91 0.22
C VAL A 319 -8.56 -4.99 -0.65
N GLY A 320 -8.16 -5.07 -1.91
CA GLY A 320 -8.70 -6.00 -2.89
C GLY A 320 -10.09 -5.65 -3.43
N LEU A 321 -10.98 -5.08 -2.61
CA LEU A 321 -12.34 -4.73 -3.04
C LEU A 321 -12.36 -3.58 -4.05
N GLU A 322 -11.34 -2.73 -4.06
CA GLU A 322 -11.21 -1.59 -4.96
C GLU A 322 -10.25 -1.85 -6.14
N LEU A 323 -9.68 -3.05 -6.25
CA LEU A 323 -8.68 -3.38 -7.29
C LEU A 323 -9.21 -3.17 -8.71
N ALA A 324 -10.51 -3.32 -8.94
CA ALA A 324 -11.13 -3.09 -10.24
C ALA A 324 -10.84 -1.68 -10.79
N GLN A 325 -10.63 -0.67 -9.92
CA GLN A 325 -10.26 0.68 -10.31
C GLN A 325 -8.94 0.70 -11.11
N SER A 326 -7.90 -0.03 -10.65
CA SER A 326 -6.63 -0.16 -11.39
C SER A 326 -6.82 -0.89 -12.71
N ILE A 327 -7.59 -1.98 -12.72
CA ILE A 327 -7.85 -2.76 -13.94
C ILE A 327 -8.51 -1.88 -15.00
N TYR A 328 -9.57 -1.16 -14.63
CA TYR A 328 -10.28 -0.28 -15.58
C TYR A 328 -9.44 0.94 -15.97
N SER A 329 -8.65 1.53 -15.07
CA SER A 329 -7.76 2.63 -15.39
C SER A 329 -6.74 2.25 -16.46
N ILE A 330 -6.13 1.08 -16.32
CA ILE A 330 -5.17 0.57 -17.32
C ILE A 330 -5.86 0.22 -18.64
N ALA A 331 -6.98 -0.49 -18.57
CA ALA A 331 -7.65 -0.97 -19.78
C ALA A 331 -8.27 0.16 -20.61
N LEU A 332 -8.96 1.11 -19.95
CA LEU A 332 -9.79 2.13 -20.61
C LEU A 332 -9.06 3.47 -20.81
N ASP A 333 -8.22 3.87 -19.83
CA ASP A 333 -7.52 5.17 -19.88
C ASP A 333 -6.04 5.04 -20.21
N LYS A 334 -5.48 3.82 -20.23
CA LYS A 334 -4.04 3.59 -20.37
C LYS A 334 -3.23 4.32 -19.30
N LYS A 335 -3.73 4.34 -18.05
CA LYS A 335 -3.12 5.04 -16.93
C LYS A 335 -2.97 4.13 -15.71
N SER A 336 -1.86 4.29 -14.99
CA SER A 336 -1.67 3.69 -13.67
C SER A 336 -2.51 4.40 -12.60
N THR A 337 -2.78 3.73 -11.49
CA THR A 337 -3.36 4.31 -10.27
C THR A 337 -2.29 4.67 -9.22
N GLY A 338 -1.08 4.95 -9.67
CA GLY A 338 0.11 5.27 -8.91
C GLY A 338 1.27 4.37 -9.36
N TYR A 339 2.47 4.90 -9.35
CA TYR A 339 3.69 4.14 -9.67
C TYR A 339 4.92 4.83 -9.09
N THR A 340 5.96 4.07 -8.86
CA THR A 340 7.24 4.55 -8.34
C THR A 340 7.97 5.38 -9.39
N LYS A 341 8.20 6.67 -9.08
CA LYS A 341 8.90 7.66 -9.93
C LYS A 341 10.35 7.85 -9.51
N PHE A 342 10.64 7.70 -8.22
CA PHE A 342 11.91 8.01 -7.59
C PHE A 342 12.41 6.85 -6.74
N PHE A 343 13.68 6.89 -6.37
CA PHE A 343 14.23 6.07 -5.28
C PHE A 343 14.75 7.03 -4.21
N ASN A 344 13.82 7.64 -3.46
CA ASN A 344 14.10 8.62 -2.41
C ASN A 344 14.01 8.02 -1.00
N ALA A 345 13.32 6.90 -0.87
CA ALA A 345 13.11 6.20 0.39
C ALA A 345 13.43 4.71 0.27
N ASP A 346 13.88 4.15 1.37
CA ASP A 346 14.09 2.72 1.55
C ASP A 346 13.61 2.30 2.95
N VAL A 347 13.42 0.99 3.14
CA VAL A 347 13.08 0.41 4.44
C VAL A 347 14.17 -0.58 4.81
N ILE A 348 14.94 -0.22 5.83
CA ILE A 348 16.06 -1.03 6.30
C ILE A 348 15.65 -1.99 7.42
N SER A 349 16.40 -3.09 7.53
CA SER A 349 16.28 -4.05 8.62
C SER A 349 16.97 -3.54 9.90
N VAL A 350 16.22 -3.49 11.00
CA VAL A 350 16.73 -3.19 12.34
C VAL A 350 16.55 -4.42 13.22
N ALA A 351 17.62 -4.89 13.84
CA ALA A 351 17.59 -6.07 14.71
C ALA A 351 16.68 -5.85 15.93
N LYS A 352 15.85 -6.85 16.26
CA LYS A 352 15.01 -6.88 17.46
C LYS A 352 15.71 -7.52 18.67
N LYS A 353 16.81 -8.22 18.42
CA LYS A 353 17.59 -8.97 19.41
C LYS A 353 19.03 -9.08 18.93
N ASP A 354 19.91 -9.54 19.79
CA ASP A 354 21.25 -9.95 19.37
C ASP A 354 21.15 -11.12 18.37
N LEU A 355 21.92 -11.01 17.29
CA LEU A 355 21.97 -12.00 16.23
C LEU A 355 23.30 -12.74 16.28
N ILE A 356 23.28 -14.05 16.09
CA ILE A 356 24.46 -14.89 15.99
C ILE A 356 24.84 -15.13 14.53
N SER A 357 26.12 -15.36 14.27
CA SER A 357 26.60 -15.70 12.93
C SER A 357 25.89 -16.94 12.36
N GLY A 358 25.38 -16.84 11.14
CA GLY A 358 24.61 -17.90 10.48
C GLY A 358 23.09 -17.88 10.79
N GLU A 359 22.62 -16.98 11.63
CA GLU A 359 21.18 -16.82 11.86
C GLU A 359 20.51 -16.24 10.61
N ILE A 360 19.41 -16.86 10.19
CA ILE A 360 18.63 -16.42 9.03
C ILE A 360 17.73 -15.26 9.45
N LEU A 361 17.81 -14.13 8.73
CA LEU A 361 16.87 -13.03 8.87
C LEU A 361 15.55 -13.42 8.23
N ASP A 362 14.47 -13.23 8.95
CA ASP A 362 13.15 -13.68 8.55
C ASP A 362 12.26 -12.54 7.97
N GLY A 363 12.83 -11.36 7.81
CA GLY A 363 12.21 -10.23 7.12
C GLY A 363 11.00 -9.64 7.82
N GLU A 364 10.13 -9.00 7.06
CA GLU A 364 8.95 -8.28 7.52
C GLU A 364 8.06 -9.09 8.47
N GLY A 365 7.68 -8.49 9.60
CA GLY A 365 6.82 -9.13 10.59
C GLY A 365 7.43 -10.32 11.32
N GLY A 366 8.72 -10.58 11.14
CA GLY A 366 9.42 -11.73 11.68
C GLY A 366 9.86 -11.60 13.14
N PHE A 367 10.75 -12.50 13.55
CA PHE A 367 11.32 -12.58 14.90
C PHE A 367 12.64 -11.83 15.03
N ALA A 368 13.42 -11.77 13.95
CA ALA A 368 14.82 -11.32 13.98
C ALA A 368 14.94 -9.82 13.80
N SER A 369 14.14 -9.23 12.90
CA SER A 369 14.25 -7.82 12.52
C SER A 369 12.89 -7.13 12.41
N ARG A 370 12.94 -5.80 12.31
CA ARG A 370 11.82 -4.92 11.97
C ARG A 370 12.26 -3.90 10.92
N GLY A 371 11.28 -3.30 10.24
CA GLY A 371 11.50 -2.26 9.25
C GLY A 371 11.64 -0.87 9.86
N ARG A 372 12.50 -0.05 9.26
CA ARG A 372 12.60 1.39 9.54
C ARG A 372 12.71 2.16 8.24
N LEU A 373 11.82 3.13 8.07
CA LEU A 373 11.86 4.08 6.95
C LEU A 373 13.06 5.02 7.09
N ILE A 374 13.87 5.12 6.04
CA ILE A 374 14.96 6.11 5.91
C ILE A 374 15.04 6.63 4.48
N THR A 375 15.87 7.64 4.24
CA THR A 375 16.18 8.06 2.88
C THR A 375 16.99 6.98 2.16
N SER A 376 16.80 6.83 0.84
CA SER A 376 17.59 5.90 0.04
C SER A 376 19.08 6.26 0.07
N LYS A 377 19.40 7.56 0.19
CA LYS A 377 20.78 8.03 0.33
C LYS A 377 21.44 7.44 1.56
N ASP A 378 20.79 7.58 2.73
CA ASP A 378 21.33 7.05 3.99
C ASP A 378 21.39 5.52 3.97
N SER A 379 20.42 4.85 3.31
CA SER A 379 20.44 3.39 3.14
C SER A 379 21.67 2.92 2.38
N VAL A 380 21.98 3.57 1.25
CA VAL A 380 23.11 3.21 0.38
C VAL A 380 24.43 3.59 1.04
N GLU A 381 24.58 4.81 1.55
CA GLU A 381 25.80 5.28 2.20
C GLU A 381 26.13 4.48 3.48
N GLY A 382 25.11 4.06 4.23
CA GLY A 382 25.26 3.23 5.42
C GLY A 382 25.42 1.74 5.16
N ASN A 383 25.34 1.28 3.92
CA ASN A 383 25.30 -0.14 3.53
C ASN A 383 24.30 -0.94 4.36
N PHE A 384 23.12 -0.36 4.61
CA PHE A 384 22.07 -1.03 5.38
C PHE A 384 21.36 -2.10 4.55
N LEU A 385 20.93 -3.18 5.21
CA LEU A 385 20.20 -4.26 4.57
C LEU A 385 18.74 -3.85 4.38
N PRO A 386 18.21 -3.82 3.15
CA PRO A 386 16.78 -3.63 2.92
C PRO A 386 15.93 -4.74 3.57
N LEU A 387 14.77 -4.39 4.09
CA LEU A 387 13.87 -5.34 4.76
C LEU A 387 13.32 -6.42 3.81
N GLY A 388 13.26 -6.13 2.52
CA GLY A 388 12.75 -7.03 1.49
C GLY A 388 13.74 -8.11 1.02
N LEU A 389 14.99 -8.11 1.52
CA LEU A 389 16.02 -9.08 1.12
C LEU A 389 16.16 -10.26 2.08
#